data_1ea2bb72cd00c8a8fae8ab1d97726797
#
_entry.id   1ea2bb72cd00c8a8fae8ab1d97726797
#
_cell.length_a   1.000
_cell.length_b   1.000
_cell.length_c   1.000
_cell.angle_alpha   90.00
_cell.angle_beta   90.00
_cell.angle_gamma   90.00
#
_symmetry.space_group_name_H-M   'P 1'
#
loop_
_entity.id
_entity.type
_entity.pdbx_description
1 polymer ?
#
loop_
_entity_poly.entity_id
_entity_poly.type
_entity_poly.pdbx_seq_one_letter_code
_entity_poly.pdbx_strand_id
1 'polypeptide(L)'
;MKKSVFVLFFLCLALSCDASVWPAVWIGCHAEKSGADLRVAYFRKSAQLNTVPDAHLIRVSADNRYKLFVNGVLVSLGPARSDLSNWNYETVDIAPYLRQGKNTLAAVVWNYGEKRPMAQMGTNEIALLVCADGAAPVFNTDWNWQVLTGESYSSLDDFVVPGYYAADRGERFDANNYPWGWQTEQE
;
A
#
# COMPACT_ATOMS: atom_id res chain seq x y z
N MET A 1 -44.16 31.04 -49.01
CA MET A 1 -43.83 30.64 -47.64
C MET A 1 -42.68 29.64 -47.70
N LYS A 2 -41.44 30.08 -47.35
CA LYS A 2 -40.26 29.22 -47.30
C LYS A 2 -40.15 28.67 -45.87
N LYS A 3 -40.21 27.35 -45.68
CA LYS A 3 -39.97 26.68 -44.41
C LYS A 3 -38.47 26.41 -44.27
N SER A 4 -37.81 27.12 -43.35
CA SER A 4 -36.42 26.83 -42.97
C SER A 4 -36.43 25.68 -41.99
N VAL A 5 -35.74 24.58 -42.38
CA VAL A 5 -35.47 23.44 -41.48
C VAL A 5 -34.16 23.72 -40.78
N PHE A 6 -34.19 23.91 -39.45
CA PHE A 6 -33.01 24.02 -38.59
C PHE A 6 -32.59 22.58 -38.24
N VAL A 7 -31.45 22.12 -38.76
CA VAL A 7 -30.82 20.88 -38.32
C VAL A 7 -29.88 21.21 -37.15
N LEU A 8 -30.26 20.77 -35.96
CA LEU A 8 -29.43 20.88 -34.76
C LEU A 8 -28.42 19.68 -34.79
N PHE A 9 -27.17 20.00 -35.06
CA PHE A 9 -26.08 19.01 -34.92
C PHE A 9 -25.71 18.87 -33.46
N PHE A 10 -26.11 17.78 -32.81
CA PHE A 10 -25.61 17.39 -31.50
C PHE A 10 -24.21 16.80 -31.65
N LEU A 11 -23.17 17.58 -31.35
CA LEU A 11 -21.80 17.09 -31.23
C LEU A 11 -21.68 16.34 -29.91
N CYS A 12 -21.85 15.00 -29.92
CA CYS A 12 -21.49 14.15 -28.79
C CYS A 12 -19.96 14.16 -28.66
N LEU A 13 -19.43 15.00 -27.76
CA LEU A 13 -18.08 14.79 -27.25
C LEU A 13 -18.10 13.47 -26.45
N ALA A 14 -17.62 12.40 -27.05
CA ALA A 14 -17.24 11.21 -26.31
C ALA A 14 -16.01 11.58 -25.46
N LEU A 15 -16.23 11.85 -24.18
CA LEU A 15 -15.18 11.87 -23.19
C LEU A 15 -14.72 10.41 -23.03
N SER A 16 -13.66 10.04 -23.74
CA SER A 16 -12.94 8.82 -23.46
C SER A 16 -12.36 8.95 -22.06
N CYS A 17 -13.00 8.33 -21.08
CA CYS A 17 -12.42 8.10 -19.78
C CYS A 17 -11.37 6.98 -19.97
N ASP A 18 -10.14 7.36 -20.28
CA ASP A 18 -9.03 6.42 -20.23
C ASP A 18 -8.83 6.02 -18.76
N ALA A 19 -9.36 4.87 -18.39
CA ALA A 19 -9.01 4.24 -17.12
C ALA A 19 -7.52 3.91 -17.18
N SER A 20 -6.70 4.69 -16.49
CA SER A 20 -5.27 4.43 -16.41
C SER A 20 -5.07 3.09 -15.68
N VAL A 21 -4.64 2.08 -16.41
CA VAL A 21 -4.27 0.79 -15.84
C VAL A 21 -2.93 1.01 -15.10
N TRP A 22 -2.91 0.76 -13.81
CA TRP A 22 -1.67 0.83 -13.03
C TRP A 22 -0.75 -0.33 -13.45
N PRO A 23 0.52 -0.04 -13.80
CA PRO A 23 1.50 -1.06 -14.17
C PRO A 23 2.09 -1.77 -12.95
N ALA A 24 1.27 -2.01 -11.93
CA ALA A 24 1.61 -2.65 -10.66
C ALA A 24 0.46 -3.55 -10.24
N VAL A 25 0.75 -4.60 -9.49
CA VAL A 25 -0.25 -5.55 -9.00
C VAL A 25 -0.27 -5.57 -7.48
N TRP A 26 -1.43 -5.83 -6.88
CA TRP A 26 -1.51 -6.14 -5.47
C TRP A 26 -0.71 -7.40 -5.16
N ILE A 27 0.21 -7.30 -4.21
CA ILE A 27 0.97 -8.44 -3.71
C ILE A 27 0.57 -8.74 -2.26
N GLY A 28 0.50 -10.01 -1.92
CA GLY A 28 0.13 -10.46 -0.58
C GLY A 28 0.92 -11.67 -0.16
N CYS A 29 0.59 -12.23 0.99
CA CYS A 29 1.08 -13.52 1.42
C CYS A 29 -0.09 -14.43 1.76
N HIS A 30 -0.01 -15.69 1.33
CA HIS A 30 -0.90 -16.71 1.86
C HIS A 30 -0.51 -17.00 3.31
N ALA A 31 -1.33 -16.58 4.25
CA ALA A 31 -1.19 -17.01 5.63
C ALA A 31 -2.09 -18.24 5.85
N GLU A 32 -1.55 -19.27 6.48
CA GLU A 32 -2.32 -20.45 6.88
C GLU A 32 -3.37 -20.13 7.95
N LYS A 33 -3.29 -18.95 8.58
CA LYS A 33 -4.26 -18.49 9.58
C LYS A 33 -5.50 -17.92 8.89
N SER A 34 -6.68 -18.27 9.40
CA SER A 34 -7.93 -17.66 8.95
C SER A 34 -7.84 -16.14 9.03
N GLY A 35 -8.43 -15.41 8.07
CA GLY A 35 -8.41 -13.95 8.03
C GLY A 35 -9.07 -13.23 9.21
N ALA A 36 -9.41 -13.96 10.29
CA ALA A 36 -10.09 -13.44 11.47
C ALA A 36 -9.19 -12.66 12.43
N ASP A 37 -7.87 -12.96 12.45
CA ASP A 37 -6.92 -12.42 13.41
C ASP A 37 -5.99 -11.36 12.82
N LEU A 38 -5.36 -10.57 13.73
CA LEU A 38 -4.29 -9.65 13.35
C LEU A 38 -3.16 -10.42 12.63
N ARG A 39 -2.84 -9.95 11.45
CA ARG A 39 -1.70 -10.42 10.66
C ARG A 39 -0.78 -9.26 10.33
N VAL A 40 0.52 -9.52 10.34
CA VAL A 40 1.55 -8.56 9.93
C VAL A 40 2.45 -9.23 8.91
N ALA A 41 2.74 -8.51 7.83
CA ALA A 41 3.67 -8.95 6.82
C ALA A 41 4.69 -7.86 6.49
N TYR A 42 5.91 -8.29 6.22
CA TYR A 42 7.03 -7.45 5.85
C TYR A 42 7.33 -7.68 4.38
N PHE A 43 7.25 -6.62 3.61
CA PHE A 43 7.50 -6.63 2.16
C PHE A 43 8.76 -5.85 1.88
N ARG A 44 9.63 -6.35 0.99
CA ARG A 44 10.77 -5.58 0.53
C ARG A 44 11.16 -5.91 -0.90
N LYS A 45 11.73 -4.93 -1.58
CA LYS A 45 12.36 -5.06 -2.89
C LYS A 45 13.60 -4.20 -2.95
N SER A 46 14.69 -4.76 -3.44
CA SER A 46 15.92 -4.00 -3.72
C SER A 46 16.08 -3.81 -5.21
N ALA A 47 16.55 -2.62 -5.59
CA ALA A 47 16.82 -2.26 -6.96
C ALA A 47 18.11 -1.43 -7.07
N GLN A 48 18.80 -1.54 -8.22
CA GLN A 48 19.96 -0.73 -8.56
C GLN A 48 19.52 0.50 -9.33
N LEU A 49 20.02 1.67 -8.92
CA LEU A 49 19.82 2.92 -9.62
C LEU A 49 21.18 3.42 -10.14
N ASN A 50 21.27 3.66 -11.44
CA ASN A 50 22.48 4.26 -12.04
C ASN A 50 22.59 5.74 -11.68
N THR A 51 21.46 6.43 -11.60
CA THR A 51 21.33 7.83 -11.22
C THR A 51 20.13 8.01 -10.33
N VAL A 52 20.18 8.99 -9.42
CA VAL A 52 19.02 9.39 -8.63
C VAL A 52 18.25 10.45 -9.40
N PRO A 53 16.94 10.26 -9.66
CA PRO A 53 16.14 11.28 -10.32
C PRO A 53 15.86 12.46 -9.37
N ASP A 54 15.57 13.64 -9.94
CA ASP A 54 15.19 14.83 -9.15
C ASP A 54 13.86 14.62 -8.38
N ALA A 55 12.97 13.82 -8.92
CA ALA A 55 11.72 13.39 -8.29
C ALA A 55 11.41 11.94 -8.66
N HIS A 56 10.89 11.15 -7.70
CA HIS A 56 10.44 9.78 -7.90
C HIS A 56 9.14 9.56 -7.14
N LEU A 57 8.04 9.95 -7.77
CA LEU A 57 6.72 9.80 -7.18
C LEU A 57 6.24 8.35 -7.25
N ILE A 58 5.81 7.84 -6.12
CA ILE A 58 5.15 6.53 -6.02
C ILE A 58 3.78 6.71 -5.37
N ARG A 59 2.82 5.89 -5.78
CA ARG A 59 1.53 5.71 -5.12
C ARG A 59 1.57 4.45 -4.30
N VAL A 60 1.17 4.54 -3.04
CA VAL A 60 1.25 3.43 -2.09
C VAL A 60 -0.09 3.21 -1.43
N SER A 61 -0.54 1.97 -1.38
CA SER A 61 -1.71 1.54 -0.64
C SER A 61 -1.49 0.17 0.00
N ALA A 62 -2.30 -0.15 1.00
CA ALA A 62 -2.26 -1.45 1.66
C ALA A 62 -3.61 -1.84 2.26
N ASP A 63 -3.81 -3.11 2.50
CA ASP A 63 -4.93 -3.63 3.25
C ASP A 63 -4.43 -4.22 4.60
N ASN A 64 -4.63 -3.58 5.75
CA ASN A 64 -5.38 -2.35 6.02
C ASN A 64 -4.49 -1.11 6.06
N ARG A 65 -3.33 -1.18 6.70
CA ARG A 65 -2.40 -0.05 6.97
C ARG A 65 -0.95 -0.46 6.74
N TYR A 66 -0.12 0.52 6.40
CA TYR A 66 1.31 0.29 6.18
C TYR A 66 2.19 1.37 6.85
N LYS A 67 3.44 1.00 7.08
CA LYS A 67 4.60 1.90 7.21
C LYS A 67 5.56 1.59 6.08
N LEU A 68 5.94 2.63 5.33
CA LEU A 68 6.86 2.53 4.18
C LEU A 68 8.23 3.08 4.55
N PHE A 69 9.25 2.36 4.15
CA PHE A 69 10.66 2.71 4.38
C PHE A 69 11.43 2.72 3.07
N VAL A 70 12.36 3.67 2.95
CA VAL A 70 13.38 3.70 1.89
C VAL A 70 14.73 3.67 2.56
N ASN A 71 15.56 2.67 2.25
CA ASN A 71 16.88 2.50 2.84
C ASN A 71 16.87 2.56 4.40
N GLY A 72 15.83 2.02 5.02
CA GLY A 72 15.62 2.02 6.46
C GLY A 72 14.99 3.27 7.05
N VAL A 73 14.82 4.35 6.27
CA VAL A 73 14.17 5.58 6.72
C VAL A 73 12.67 5.48 6.51
N LEU A 74 11.87 5.75 7.56
CA LEU A 74 10.40 5.83 7.47
C LEU A 74 10.00 7.06 6.65
N VAL A 75 9.26 6.84 5.56
CA VAL A 75 8.91 7.90 4.61
C VAL A 75 7.40 8.13 4.50
N SER A 76 6.57 7.14 4.81
CA SER A 76 5.12 7.27 4.71
C SER A 76 4.39 6.31 5.64
N LEU A 77 3.19 6.73 6.03
CA LEU A 77 2.19 5.97 6.78
C LEU A 77 0.87 6.07 6.02
N GLY A 78 0.13 4.98 5.90
CA GLY A 78 -1.15 5.01 5.20
C GLY A 78 -1.80 3.64 5.06
N PRO A 79 -2.74 3.52 4.13
CA PRO A 79 -3.41 4.62 3.44
C PRO A 79 -4.40 5.35 4.35
N ALA A 80 -4.85 6.54 3.93
CA ALA A 80 -6.01 7.19 4.53
C ALA A 80 -7.23 6.28 4.42
N ARG A 81 -8.12 6.33 5.43
CA ARG A 81 -9.32 5.48 5.47
C ARG A 81 -10.28 5.86 4.34
N SER A 82 -10.90 4.86 3.74
CA SER A 82 -11.92 5.03 2.69
C SER A 82 -12.91 3.85 2.74
N ASP A 83 -13.53 3.51 1.64
CA ASP A 83 -14.40 2.33 1.49
C ASP A 83 -13.87 1.38 0.41
N LEU A 84 -14.44 0.18 0.31
CA LEU A 84 -13.97 -0.86 -0.63
C LEU A 84 -14.18 -0.48 -2.10
N SER A 85 -15.07 0.46 -2.40
CA SER A 85 -15.33 0.94 -3.77
C SER A 85 -14.44 2.12 -4.14
N ASN A 86 -13.92 2.86 -3.13
CA ASN A 86 -13.09 4.04 -3.28
C ASN A 86 -11.81 3.86 -2.45
N TRP A 87 -10.91 3.02 -2.91
CA TRP A 87 -9.68 2.68 -2.19
C TRP A 87 -8.66 3.82 -2.28
N ASN A 88 -8.23 4.35 -1.13
CA ASN A 88 -7.25 5.42 -1.08
C ASN A 88 -5.81 4.92 -1.23
N TYR A 89 -4.96 5.81 -1.70
CA TYR A 89 -3.51 5.65 -1.74
C TYR A 89 -2.82 6.96 -1.35
N GLU A 90 -1.59 6.87 -0.87
CA GLU A 90 -0.74 8.03 -0.63
C GLU A 90 0.22 8.22 -1.81
N THR A 91 0.48 9.48 -2.19
CA THR A 91 1.53 9.82 -3.17
C THR A 91 2.74 10.35 -2.42
N VAL A 92 3.88 9.72 -2.64
CA VAL A 92 5.12 10.00 -1.90
C VAL A 92 6.26 10.22 -2.89
N ASP A 93 7.01 11.32 -2.74
CA ASP A 93 8.30 11.47 -3.43
C ASP A 93 9.39 10.79 -2.62
N ILE A 94 9.95 9.73 -3.17
CA ILE A 94 11.02 8.97 -2.53
C ILE A 94 12.42 9.38 -2.98
N ALA A 95 12.57 10.27 -3.97
CA ALA A 95 13.87 10.71 -4.50
C ALA A 95 14.83 11.20 -3.41
N PRO A 96 14.39 11.97 -2.38
CA PRO A 96 15.30 12.45 -1.33
C PRO A 96 15.94 11.34 -0.48
N TYR A 97 15.39 10.12 -0.52
CA TYR A 97 15.85 8.97 0.25
C TYR A 97 16.62 7.95 -0.59
N LEU A 98 16.66 8.16 -1.92
CA LEU A 98 17.38 7.30 -2.87
C LEU A 98 18.85 7.68 -2.96
N ARG A 99 19.67 6.73 -3.38
CA ARG A 99 21.10 6.91 -3.64
C ARG A 99 21.49 6.19 -4.93
N GLN A 100 22.60 6.58 -5.53
CA GLN A 100 23.21 5.80 -6.60
C GLN A 100 23.62 4.43 -6.06
N GLY A 101 23.41 3.39 -6.85
CA GLY A 101 23.66 2.02 -6.43
C GLY A 101 22.40 1.34 -5.89
N LYS A 102 22.59 0.46 -4.93
CA LYS A 102 21.52 -0.37 -4.35
C LYS A 102 20.62 0.44 -3.42
N ASN A 103 19.31 0.32 -3.63
CA ASN A 103 18.27 0.90 -2.79
C ASN A 103 17.27 -0.18 -2.41
N THR A 104 16.76 -0.09 -1.18
CA THR A 104 15.72 -0.99 -0.67
C THR A 104 14.47 -0.20 -0.34
N LEU A 105 13.37 -0.56 -0.98
CA LEU A 105 12.02 -0.14 -0.58
C LEU A 105 11.40 -1.27 0.23
N ALA A 106 10.89 -0.93 1.41
CA ALA A 106 10.34 -1.91 2.33
C ALA A 106 9.05 -1.39 2.98
N ALA A 107 8.09 -2.28 3.23
CA ALA A 107 6.84 -1.92 3.89
C ALA A 107 6.44 -3.00 4.89
N VAL A 108 6.03 -2.60 6.09
CA VAL A 108 5.30 -3.46 6.99
C VAL A 108 3.81 -3.14 6.88
N VAL A 109 3.01 -4.17 6.73
CA VAL A 109 1.56 -4.08 6.55
C VAL A 109 0.86 -4.81 7.69
N TRP A 110 -0.16 -4.17 8.27
CA TRP A 110 -1.07 -4.75 9.26
C TRP A 110 -2.43 -4.97 8.65
N ASN A 111 -2.99 -6.14 8.85
CA ASN A 111 -4.39 -6.43 8.63
C ASN A 111 -4.99 -7.00 9.92
N TYR A 112 -5.98 -6.30 10.47
CA TYR A 112 -6.61 -6.66 11.75
C TYR A 112 -7.72 -7.71 11.58
N GLY A 113 -7.95 -8.20 10.35
CA GLY A 113 -8.99 -9.18 10.07
C GLY A 113 -10.37 -8.73 10.53
N GLU A 114 -11.11 -9.62 11.14
CA GLU A 114 -12.44 -9.33 11.70
C GLU A 114 -12.39 -8.46 12.96
N LYS A 115 -11.22 -8.37 13.61
CA LYS A 115 -11.01 -7.57 14.83
C LYS A 115 -10.68 -6.10 14.53
N ARG A 116 -10.69 -5.69 13.26
CA ARG A 116 -10.46 -4.30 12.88
C ARG A 116 -11.53 -3.37 13.46
N PRO A 117 -11.18 -2.10 13.76
CA PRO A 117 -12.18 -1.11 14.16
C PRO A 117 -13.18 -0.89 13.03
N MET A 118 -14.44 -0.59 13.39
CA MET A 118 -15.53 -0.39 12.40
C MET A 118 -15.20 0.67 11.35
N ALA A 119 -14.44 1.70 11.74
CA ALA A 119 -14.02 2.76 10.82
C ALA A 119 -12.82 2.36 9.93
N GLN A 120 -12.23 1.18 10.12
CA GLN A 120 -11.13 0.71 9.29
C GLN A 120 -11.69 -0.06 8.10
N MET A 121 -11.46 0.51 6.91
CA MET A 121 -11.71 -0.22 5.66
C MET A 121 -10.69 -1.36 5.53
N GLY A 122 -11.09 -2.42 4.85
CA GLY A 122 -10.21 -3.50 4.48
C GLY A 122 -10.98 -4.77 4.15
N THR A 123 -10.29 -5.67 3.50
CA THR A 123 -10.71 -7.06 3.37
C THR A 123 -10.09 -7.88 4.50
N ASN A 124 -10.24 -9.19 4.45
CA ASN A 124 -9.51 -10.09 5.35
C ASN A 124 -8.20 -10.61 4.72
N GLU A 125 -7.73 -9.97 3.66
CA GLU A 125 -6.47 -10.27 2.99
C GLU A 125 -5.40 -9.25 3.40
N ILE A 126 -4.16 -9.69 3.52
CA ILE A 126 -3.03 -8.78 3.74
C ILE A 126 -2.38 -8.49 2.39
N ALA A 127 -2.33 -7.20 2.01
CA ALA A 127 -1.85 -6.83 0.69
C ALA A 127 -1.16 -5.47 0.68
N LEU A 128 -0.23 -5.31 -0.26
CA LEU A 128 0.51 -4.08 -0.56
C LEU A 128 0.42 -3.77 -2.05
N LEU A 129 0.27 -2.51 -2.39
CA LEU A 129 0.39 -1.98 -3.74
C LEU A 129 1.34 -0.77 -3.74
N VAL A 130 2.35 -0.81 -4.59
CA VAL A 130 3.25 0.31 -4.88
C VAL A 130 3.30 0.49 -6.39
N CYS A 131 3.03 1.69 -6.86
CA CYS A 131 3.05 2.03 -8.28
C CYS A 131 3.82 3.34 -8.47
N ALA A 132 4.92 3.31 -9.20
CA ALA A 132 5.67 4.49 -9.57
C ALA A 132 4.99 5.24 -10.73
N ASP A 133 5.04 6.56 -10.69
CA ASP A 133 4.67 7.40 -11.81
C ASP A 133 5.84 7.47 -12.81
N GLY A 134 5.53 7.28 -14.12
CA GLY A 134 6.50 7.49 -15.19
C GLY A 134 7.39 6.28 -15.51
N ALA A 135 8.58 6.55 -16.06
CA ALA A 135 9.40 5.57 -16.78
C ALA A 135 10.27 4.65 -15.92
N ALA A 136 10.27 4.78 -14.60
CA ALA A 136 11.13 3.99 -13.70
C ALA A 136 10.34 3.09 -12.74
N PRO A 137 9.71 2.00 -13.25
CA PRO A 137 8.85 1.14 -12.45
C PRO A 137 9.63 0.17 -11.55
N VAL A 138 10.88 0.44 -11.25
CA VAL A 138 11.77 -0.50 -10.54
C VAL A 138 11.23 -0.93 -9.18
N PHE A 139 10.42 -0.08 -8.54
CA PHE A 139 9.80 -0.38 -7.26
C PHE A 139 8.31 -0.75 -7.36
N ASN A 140 7.75 -0.87 -8.56
CA ASN A 140 6.38 -1.37 -8.70
C ASN A 140 6.23 -2.74 -8.04
N THR A 141 5.09 -2.96 -7.39
CA THR A 141 4.77 -4.27 -6.85
C THR A 141 4.58 -5.27 -7.98
N ASP A 142 5.35 -6.33 -7.90
CA ASP A 142 5.41 -7.45 -8.82
C ASP A 142 5.87 -8.73 -8.09
N TRP A 143 6.09 -9.80 -8.82
CA TRP A 143 6.50 -11.10 -8.29
C TRP A 143 7.95 -11.14 -7.74
N ASN A 144 8.74 -10.07 -7.88
CA ASN A 144 10.12 -10.00 -7.40
C ASN A 144 10.22 -9.42 -5.97
N TRP A 145 9.11 -9.01 -5.37
CA TRP A 145 9.09 -8.61 -3.97
C TRP A 145 9.26 -9.82 -3.06
N GLN A 146 10.05 -9.65 -2.01
CA GLN A 146 10.16 -10.61 -0.92
C GLN A 146 9.11 -10.29 0.13
N VAL A 147 8.50 -11.35 0.69
CA VAL A 147 7.48 -11.23 1.73
C VAL A 147 7.82 -12.17 2.87
N LEU A 148 7.74 -11.67 4.10
CA LEU A 148 7.86 -12.44 5.33
C LEU A 148 6.62 -12.20 6.19
N THR A 149 5.95 -13.27 6.62
CA THR A 149 4.89 -13.18 7.62
C THR A 149 5.50 -12.99 9.00
N GLY A 150 4.97 -11.99 9.76
CA GLY A 150 5.50 -11.65 11.07
C GLY A 150 4.75 -12.32 12.21
N GLU A 151 5.49 -12.91 13.14
CA GLU A 151 4.97 -13.43 14.40
C GLU A 151 5.24 -12.50 15.59
N SER A 152 5.85 -11.34 15.32
CA SER A 152 6.19 -10.34 16.32
C SER A 152 5.01 -9.54 16.85
N TYR A 153 3.85 -9.63 16.19
CA TYR A 153 2.62 -8.94 16.60
C TYR A 153 1.48 -9.93 16.83
N SER A 154 0.72 -9.71 17.90
CA SER A 154 -0.52 -10.45 18.19
C SER A 154 -1.58 -9.52 18.75
N SER A 155 -2.86 -9.83 18.56
CA SER A 155 -3.97 -9.07 19.15
C SER A 155 -3.94 -9.15 20.67
N LEU A 156 -4.35 -8.06 21.32
CA LEU A 156 -4.75 -8.07 22.73
C LEU A 156 -6.24 -8.46 22.81
N ASP A 157 -6.52 -9.76 22.94
CA ASP A 157 -7.90 -10.25 22.93
C ASP A 157 -8.69 -9.83 24.18
N ASP A 158 -8.00 -9.61 25.29
CA ASP A 158 -8.59 -9.23 26.58
C ASP A 158 -8.85 -7.72 26.71
N PHE A 159 -8.36 -6.91 25.78
CA PHE A 159 -8.52 -5.46 25.81
C PHE A 159 -9.50 -4.99 24.74
N VAL A 160 -10.65 -4.53 25.19
CA VAL A 160 -11.67 -3.91 24.33
C VAL A 160 -11.92 -2.51 24.83
N VAL A 161 -11.76 -1.50 23.96
CA VAL A 161 -12.19 -0.12 24.25
C VAL A 161 -13.69 -0.02 24.06
N PRO A 162 -14.52 0.03 25.12
CA PRO A 162 -15.95 0.01 24.98
C PRO A 162 -16.46 1.22 24.20
N GLY A 163 -17.34 0.99 23.23
CA GLY A 163 -18.01 2.06 22.48
C GLY A 163 -17.11 2.84 21.53
N TYR A 164 -15.86 2.39 21.29
CA TYR A 164 -14.93 3.09 20.43
C TYR A 164 -14.76 2.34 19.09
N TYR A 165 -15.31 2.91 18.02
CA TYR A 165 -15.30 2.28 16.69
C TYR A 165 -14.09 2.66 15.82
N ALA A 166 -13.27 3.62 16.26
CA ALA A 166 -12.09 4.11 15.53
C ALA A 166 -10.77 3.49 16.00
N ALA A 167 -10.74 2.85 17.17
CA ALA A 167 -9.57 2.14 17.69
C ALA A 167 -9.77 0.64 17.60
N ASP A 168 -8.68 -0.10 17.37
CA ASP A 168 -8.65 -1.54 17.46
C ASP A 168 -8.48 -2.02 18.92
N ARG A 169 -8.38 -3.34 19.09
CA ARG A 169 -8.16 -3.97 20.40
C ARG A 169 -6.78 -3.77 20.97
N GLY A 170 -5.89 -3.14 20.21
CA GLY A 170 -4.48 -3.04 20.53
C GLY A 170 -3.67 -4.28 20.11
N GLU A 171 -2.37 -4.15 20.23
CA GLU A 171 -1.43 -5.18 19.81
C GLU A 171 -0.36 -5.41 20.88
N ARG A 172 0.07 -6.67 20.99
CA ARG A 172 1.25 -7.06 21.76
C ARG A 172 2.41 -7.19 20.80
N PHE A 173 3.54 -6.58 21.12
CA PHE A 173 4.77 -6.65 20.34
C PHE A 173 5.80 -7.53 21.06
N ASP A 174 6.31 -8.54 20.35
CA ASP A 174 7.43 -9.38 20.81
C ASP A 174 8.69 -9.03 20.00
N ALA A 175 9.61 -8.36 20.63
CA ALA A 175 10.86 -7.91 20.04
C ALA A 175 11.81 -9.09 19.67
N ASN A 176 11.66 -10.26 20.30
CA ASN A 176 12.50 -11.43 19.98
C ASN A 176 12.14 -12.03 18.62
N ASN A 177 10.89 -11.92 18.21
CA ASN A 177 10.39 -12.41 16.93
C ASN A 177 10.39 -11.33 15.85
N TYR A 178 10.84 -10.10 16.17
CA TYR A 178 10.90 -9.03 15.18
C TYR A 178 12.12 -9.20 14.27
N PRO A 179 11.95 -9.18 12.93
CA PRO A 179 13.05 -9.36 11.99
C PRO A 179 13.89 -8.09 11.86
N TRP A 180 14.67 -7.76 12.88
CA TRP A 180 15.48 -6.55 12.92
C TRP A 180 16.35 -6.39 11.66
N GLY A 181 16.40 -5.18 11.12
CA GLY A 181 17.17 -4.87 9.91
C GLY A 181 16.47 -5.24 8.60
N TRP A 182 15.25 -5.77 8.64
CA TRP A 182 14.51 -6.15 7.42
C TRP A 182 14.26 -4.97 6.46
N GLN A 183 14.24 -3.73 6.95
CA GLN A 183 14.04 -2.51 6.15
C GLN A 183 15.28 -2.14 5.34
N THR A 184 16.42 -2.71 5.68
CA THR A 184 17.68 -2.55 4.98
C THR A 184 18.17 -3.91 4.53
N GLU A 185 18.81 -4.00 3.40
CA GLU A 185 19.55 -5.20 3.06
C GLU A 185 20.86 -5.18 3.84
N GLN A 186 20.95 -5.99 4.88
CA GLN A 186 22.24 -6.30 5.50
C GLN A 186 22.98 -7.24 4.54
N GLU A 187 24.20 -6.88 4.17
CA GLU A 187 25.13 -7.75 3.44
C GLU A 187 25.49 -8.98 4.28
#